data_b6418ec47c493b2a7e2bc9765d3a5ec6
#
_entry.id   b6418ec47c493b2a7e2bc9765d3a5ec6
#
_cell.length_a   1.000
_cell.length_b   1.000
_cell.length_c   1.000
_cell.angle_alpha   90.00
_cell.angle_beta   90.00
_cell.angle_gamma   90.00
#
_symmetry.space_group_name_H-M   'P 1'
#
loop_
_entity.id
_entity.type
_entity.pdbx_description
1 polymer ?
#
loop_
_entity_poly.entity_id
_entity_poly.type
_entity_poly.pdbx_seq_one_letter_code
_entity_poly.pdbx_strand_id
1 'polypeptide(L)'
;MEYANHLNEYAAAPTAEEVAQAVDAAQKGVEANMNPEVWKSCLAAIDLTSLSCNDNEESIREFARRAAEFGPRYPHLNNVASICVYPPFVETVGLEIDATPLRITSVAGGFPSSQTFLEVKMLEVAMAIENGADEVDVVLNVGKILSEAYDEAANEIEVLREEAEEATLKVIIESGALATCDNIYKASLMAMAAGADFIKTSTGKIDVAATPEAAVVMCHAIRAYYEKTGRKVGFKTAGGIRSAADAVLYYTIVEQTLGAEWLTPELFRIGASALANNILSAIEGTEIKYF
;
A
#
# COMPACT_ATOMS: atom_id res chain seq x y z
N MET A 1 -3.32 -18.27 -17.76
CA MET A 1 -2.99 -19.23 -16.65
C MET A 1 -4.30 -19.67 -16.02
N GLU A 2 -4.46 -20.92 -15.62
CA GLU A 2 -5.62 -21.30 -14.77
C GLU A 2 -5.29 -20.97 -13.32
N TYR A 3 -5.69 -19.81 -12.86
CA TYR A 3 -5.32 -19.29 -11.54
C TYR A 3 -5.79 -20.17 -10.38
N ALA A 4 -6.96 -20.79 -10.50
CA ALA A 4 -7.43 -21.75 -9.50
C ALA A 4 -6.44 -22.91 -9.29
N ASN A 5 -5.87 -23.45 -10.37
CA ASN A 5 -4.85 -24.50 -10.29
C ASN A 5 -3.54 -23.96 -9.73
N HIS A 6 -3.12 -22.76 -10.16
CA HIS A 6 -1.91 -22.11 -9.67
C HIS A 6 -1.96 -21.86 -8.16
N LEU A 7 -3.10 -21.41 -7.62
CA LEU A 7 -3.29 -21.20 -6.19
C LEU A 7 -3.14 -22.49 -5.38
N ASN A 8 -3.56 -23.63 -5.93
CA ASN A 8 -3.42 -24.96 -5.29
C ASN A 8 -1.97 -25.45 -5.20
N GLU A 9 -1.03 -24.81 -5.88
CA GLU A 9 0.39 -25.15 -5.79
C GLU A 9 1.08 -24.55 -4.55
N TYR A 10 0.43 -23.64 -3.83
CA TYR A 10 0.91 -23.07 -2.58
C TYR A 10 0.39 -23.85 -1.38
N ALA A 11 1.10 -23.73 -0.26
CA ALA A 11 0.61 -24.21 1.01
C ALA A 11 -0.73 -23.55 1.38
N ALA A 12 -1.49 -24.18 2.25
CA ALA A 12 -2.73 -23.59 2.76
C ALA A 12 -2.45 -22.23 3.45
N ALA A 13 -3.43 -21.34 3.42
CA ALA A 13 -3.39 -20.09 4.18
C ALA A 13 -3.13 -20.38 5.68
N PRO A 14 -2.44 -19.46 6.39
CA PRO A 14 -2.28 -19.60 7.83
C PRO A 14 -3.66 -19.62 8.51
N THR A 15 -3.79 -20.46 9.53
CA THR A 15 -5.00 -20.58 10.34
C THR A 15 -5.21 -19.32 11.18
N ALA A 16 -6.44 -19.08 11.62
CA ALA A 16 -6.74 -17.94 12.50
C ALA A 16 -5.93 -17.98 13.81
N GLU A 17 -5.61 -19.18 14.32
CA GLU A 17 -4.80 -19.36 15.51
C GLU A 17 -3.34 -18.96 15.27
N GLU A 18 -2.74 -19.40 14.15
CA GLU A 18 -1.38 -19.03 13.76
C GLU A 18 -1.26 -17.51 13.53
N VAL A 19 -2.27 -16.91 12.89
CA VAL A 19 -2.35 -15.47 12.68
C VAL A 19 -2.43 -14.72 14.02
N ALA A 20 -3.29 -15.16 14.93
CA ALA A 20 -3.40 -14.55 16.26
C ALA A 20 -2.08 -14.64 17.07
N GLN A 21 -1.39 -15.77 16.99
CA GLN A 21 -0.07 -15.94 17.61
C GLN A 21 0.99 -15.01 17.00
N ALA A 22 0.99 -14.84 15.68
CA ALA A 22 1.91 -13.94 15.00
C ALA A 22 1.63 -12.46 15.35
N VAL A 23 0.36 -12.06 15.43
CA VAL A 23 -0.04 -10.71 15.86
C VAL A 23 0.39 -10.46 17.31
N ASP A 24 0.17 -11.40 18.22
CA ASP A 24 0.61 -11.29 19.65
C ASP A 24 2.15 -11.17 19.74
N ALA A 25 2.88 -11.94 18.94
CA ALA A 25 4.33 -11.84 18.87
C ALA A 25 4.80 -10.46 18.37
N ALA A 26 4.15 -9.93 17.33
CA ALA A 26 4.45 -8.60 16.79
C ALA A 26 4.14 -7.51 17.83
N GLN A 27 3.00 -7.58 18.51
CA GLN A 27 2.63 -6.65 19.57
C GLN A 27 3.66 -6.61 20.70
N LYS A 28 4.18 -7.76 21.11
CA LYS A 28 5.28 -7.85 22.11
C LYS A 28 6.59 -7.26 21.57
N GLY A 29 6.84 -7.31 20.27
CA GLY A 29 8.01 -6.73 19.63
C GLY A 29 7.96 -5.20 19.46
N VAL A 30 6.77 -4.59 19.54
CA VAL A 30 6.58 -3.14 19.34
C VAL A 30 7.44 -2.32 20.29
N GLU A 31 7.55 -2.70 21.58
CA GLU A 31 8.31 -1.93 22.57
C GLU A 31 9.79 -1.80 22.17
N ALA A 32 10.40 -2.84 21.66
CA ALA A 32 11.78 -2.83 21.20
C ALA A 32 11.97 -1.96 19.94
N ASN A 33 10.95 -1.90 19.10
CA ASN A 33 10.92 -1.13 17.84
C ASN A 33 10.43 0.32 18.03
N MET A 34 9.97 0.72 19.22
CA MET A 34 9.60 2.11 19.52
C MET A 34 10.84 2.98 19.74
N ASN A 35 11.59 3.25 18.68
CA ASN A 35 12.83 4.03 18.72
C ASN A 35 12.94 4.95 17.49
N PRO A 36 13.81 5.99 17.54
CA PRO A 36 13.94 6.99 16.47
C PRO A 36 14.30 6.40 15.10
N GLU A 37 15.10 5.35 15.02
CA GLU A 37 15.51 4.78 13.72
C GLU A 37 14.33 4.09 13.03
N VAL A 38 13.49 3.36 13.78
CA VAL A 38 12.26 2.77 13.24
C VAL A 38 11.25 3.84 12.87
N TRP A 39 11.10 4.91 13.67
CA TRP A 39 10.22 6.02 13.30
C TRP A 39 10.67 6.71 12.01
N LYS A 40 11.97 6.93 11.81
CA LYS A 40 12.50 7.47 10.55
C LYS A 40 12.21 6.54 9.37
N SER A 41 12.38 5.23 9.56
CA SER A 41 12.03 4.23 8.54
C SER A 41 10.54 4.25 8.21
N CYS A 42 9.67 4.33 9.22
CA CYS A 42 8.23 4.46 9.02
C CYS A 42 7.86 5.77 8.31
N LEU A 43 8.50 6.90 8.63
CA LEU A 43 8.28 8.18 7.93
C LEU A 43 8.63 8.06 6.45
N ALA A 44 9.80 7.51 6.15
CA ALA A 44 10.28 7.31 4.79
C ALA A 44 9.44 6.32 3.97
N ALA A 45 8.67 5.46 4.64
CA ALA A 45 7.76 4.50 4.01
C ALA A 45 6.34 5.06 3.77
N ILE A 46 6.05 6.29 4.18
CA ILE A 46 4.70 6.84 4.02
C ILE A 46 4.42 7.21 2.56
N ASP A 47 3.30 6.70 2.03
CA ASP A 47 2.59 7.31 0.92
C ASP A 47 1.65 8.35 1.51
N LEU A 48 2.06 9.63 1.46
CA LEU A 48 1.31 10.74 2.04
C LEU A 48 0.05 10.98 1.21
N THR A 49 -1.11 10.70 1.81
CA THR A 49 -2.35 10.47 1.06
C THR A 49 -3.38 11.56 1.30
N SER A 50 -3.91 12.15 0.23
CA SER A 50 -5.16 12.91 0.23
C SER A 50 -6.14 12.32 -0.79
N LEU A 51 -7.23 11.73 -0.29
CA LEU A 51 -8.31 11.13 -1.09
C LEU A 51 -9.67 11.57 -0.53
N SER A 52 -9.80 12.87 -0.27
CA SER A 52 -11.05 13.46 0.19
C SER A 52 -11.94 13.82 -1.02
N CYS A 53 -13.25 13.71 -0.87
CA CYS A 53 -14.19 14.23 -1.87
C CYS A 53 -14.17 15.77 -1.96
N ASN A 54 -13.51 16.45 -1.03
CA ASN A 54 -13.35 17.90 -0.99
C ASN A 54 -12.03 18.38 -1.61
N ASP A 55 -11.15 17.45 -2.00
CA ASP A 55 -9.88 17.82 -2.62
C ASP A 55 -10.12 18.64 -3.90
N ASN A 56 -9.29 19.65 -4.08
CA ASN A 56 -9.28 20.53 -5.24
C ASN A 56 -7.83 20.94 -5.56
N GLU A 57 -7.59 21.54 -6.71
CA GLU A 57 -6.24 21.90 -7.16
C GLU A 57 -5.47 22.76 -6.16
N GLU A 58 -6.13 23.71 -5.49
CA GLU A 58 -5.46 24.60 -4.53
C GLU A 58 -5.02 23.84 -3.28
N SER A 59 -5.91 22.98 -2.71
CA SER A 59 -5.61 22.18 -1.55
C SER A 59 -4.51 21.13 -1.83
N ILE A 60 -4.55 20.50 -3.01
CA ILE A 60 -3.54 19.52 -3.42
C ILE A 60 -2.19 20.20 -3.73
N ARG A 61 -2.21 21.37 -4.36
CA ARG A 61 -0.99 22.16 -4.59
C ARG A 61 -0.28 22.50 -3.28
N GLU A 62 -1.02 23.01 -2.30
CA GLU A 62 -0.47 23.32 -0.98
C GLU A 62 0.04 22.07 -0.26
N PHE A 63 -0.68 20.95 -0.36
CA PHE A 63 -0.28 19.66 0.20
C PHE A 63 1.04 19.16 -0.41
N ALA A 64 1.17 19.19 -1.74
CA ALA A 64 2.37 18.79 -2.46
C ALA A 64 3.56 19.70 -2.16
N ARG A 65 3.35 21.03 -2.11
CA ARG A 65 4.38 22.00 -1.77
C ARG A 65 4.97 21.75 -0.38
N ARG A 66 4.14 21.49 0.63
CA ARG A 66 4.64 21.13 1.97
C ARG A 66 5.53 19.91 1.94
N ALA A 67 5.14 18.88 1.19
CA ALA A 67 5.97 17.69 1.05
C ALA A 67 7.28 17.99 0.32
N ALA A 68 7.28 18.84 -0.72
CA ALA A 68 8.49 19.27 -1.43
C ALA A 68 9.45 20.05 -0.52
N GLU A 69 8.92 20.92 0.34
CA GLU A 69 9.70 21.75 1.27
C GLU A 69 10.20 20.98 2.51
N PHE A 70 9.81 19.73 2.70
CA PHE A 70 10.19 18.95 3.87
C PHE A 70 11.71 18.72 3.97
N GLY A 71 12.37 18.30 2.90
CA GLY A 71 13.80 18.02 2.90
C GLY A 71 14.67 19.20 3.33
N PRO A 72 14.48 20.42 2.76
CA PRO A 72 15.16 21.63 3.22
C PRO A 72 14.89 21.97 4.69
N ARG A 73 13.70 21.70 5.19
CA ARG A 73 13.30 22.03 6.57
C ARG A 73 13.80 21.01 7.60
N TYR A 74 13.87 19.74 7.21
CA TYR A 74 14.33 18.63 8.05
C TYR A 74 15.45 17.85 7.37
N PRO A 75 16.64 18.46 7.16
CA PRO A 75 17.73 17.88 6.35
C PRO A 75 18.35 16.62 6.97
N HIS A 76 18.02 16.29 8.19
CA HIS A 76 18.44 15.08 8.91
C HIS A 76 17.47 13.91 8.78
N LEU A 77 16.34 14.09 8.05
CA LEU A 77 15.32 13.08 7.83
C LEU A 77 15.14 12.80 6.33
N ASN A 78 14.82 11.56 6.01
CA ASN A 78 14.29 11.24 4.69
C ASN A 78 12.84 11.72 4.59
N ASN A 79 12.46 12.19 3.41
CA ASN A 79 11.08 12.56 3.12
C ASN A 79 10.17 11.31 3.06
N VAL A 80 8.86 11.54 3.01
CA VAL A 80 7.88 10.49 2.68
C VAL A 80 8.18 9.87 1.31
N ALA A 81 7.71 8.65 1.06
CA ALA A 81 8.01 7.92 -0.16
C ALA A 81 7.31 8.49 -1.40
N SER A 82 6.05 8.84 -1.26
CA SER A 82 5.23 9.37 -2.35
C SER A 82 4.11 10.28 -1.85
N ILE A 83 3.49 11.00 -2.79
CA ILE A 83 2.22 11.70 -2.58
C ILE A 83 1.15 10.94 -3.34
N CYS A 84 0.10 10.49 -2.62
CA CYS A 84 -0.98 9.68 -3.16
C CYS A 84 -2.27 10.50 -3.28
N VAL A 85 -2.78 10.63 -4.51
CA VAL A 85 -3.93 11.47 -4.86
C VAL A 85 -4.89 10.77 -5.83
N TYR A 86 -6.03 11.41 -6.11
CA TYR A 86 -6.90 11.03 -7.23
C TYR A 86 -6.29 11.40 -8.59
N PRO A 87 -6.62 10.67 -9.68
CA PRO A 87 -6.03 10.86 -11.00
C PRO A 87 -6.01 12.30 -11.52
N PRO A 88 -7.07 13.12 -11.36
CA PRO A 88 -7.08 14.49 -11.85
C PRO A 88 -6.05 15.44 -11.24
N PHE A 89 -5.44 15.03 -10.12
CA PHE A 89 -4.47 15.85 -9.38
C PHE A 89 -3.01 15.45 -9.61
N VAL A 90 -2.74 14.42 -10.41
CA VAL A 90 -1.37 13.93 -10.68
C VAL A 90 -0.50 15.05 -11.24
N GLU A 91 -0.96 15.74 -12.30
CA GLU A 91 -0.23 16.86 -12.89
C GLU A 91 -0.01 18.01 -11.88
N THR A 92 -1.03 18.33 -11.06
CA THR A 92 -0.91 19.35 -10.01
C THR A 92 0.19 19.02 -9.01
N VAL A 93 0.30 17.75 -8.58
CA VAL A 93 1.39 17.28 -7.71
C VAL A 93 2.73 17.39 -8.43
N GLY A 94 2.82 16.92 -9.68
CA GLY A 94 4.04 16.94 -10.47
C GLY A 94 4.68 18.32 -10.57
N LEU A 95 3.85 19.35 -10.80
CA LEU A 95 4.33 20.75 -10.89
C LEU A 95 4.97 21.27 -9.60
N GLU A 96 4.57 20.76 -8.44
CA GLU A 96 5.09 21.22 -7.14
C GLU A 96 6.31 20.43 -6.67
N ILE A 97 6.49 19.17 -7.13
CA ILE A 97 7.56 18.29 -6.64
C ILE A 97 8.68 18.03 -7.65
N ASP A 98 8.64 18.60 -8.84
CA ASP A 98 9.57 18.35 -9.98
C ASP A 98 11.07 18.38 -9.59
N ALA A 99 11.44 19.22 -8.62
CA ALA A 99 12.82 19.34 -8.14
C ALA A 99 13.16 18.42 -6.95
N THR A 100 12.31 17.43 -6.64
CA THR A 100 12.46 16.55 -5.48
C THR A 100 12.54 15.08 -5.90
N PRO A 101 13.01 14.16 -5.04
CA PRO A 101 12.97 12.72 -5.30
C PRO A 101 11.62 12.08 -4.94
N LEU A 102 10.59 12.87 -4.61
CA LEU A 102 9.26 12.37 -4.29
C LEU A 102 8.62 11.71 -5.51
N ARG A 103 7.90 10.60 -5.27
CA ARG A 103 7.11 9.93 -6.28
C ARG A 103 5.65 10.37 -6.23
N ILE A 104 4.95 10.20 -7.33
CA ILE A 104 3.52 10.45 -7.45
C ILE A 104 2.80 9.11 -7.53
N THR A 105 1.94 8.84 -6.57
CA THR A 105 1.02 7.70 -6.59
C THR A 105 -0.38 8.17 -6.97
N SER A 106 -1.01 7.53 -7.93
CA SER A 106 -2.44 7.74 -8.24
C SER A 106 -3.26 6.53 -7.84
N VAL A 107 -4.42 6.74 -7.21
CA VAL A 107 -5.42 5.67 -7.16
C VAL A 107 -6.10 5.55 -8.52
N ALA A 108 -6.43 4.33 -8.95
CA ALA A 108 -7.07 4.07 -10.25
C ALA A 108 -7.83 2.74 -10.24
N GLY A 109 -8.27 2.27 -11.40
CA GLY A 109 -8.94 0.99 -11.55
C GLY A 109 -10.36 0.98 -10.98
N GLY A 110 -11.05 2.12 -11.07
CA GLY A 110 -12.41 2.30 -10.54
C GLY A 110 -12.41 2.41 -9.01
N PHE A 111 -11.38 3.05 -8.45
CA PHE A 111 -11.29 3.29 -7.00
C PHE A 111 -12.51 4.06 -6.46
N PRO A 112 -13.12 3.65 -5.30
CA PRO A 112 -12.64 2.60 -4.39
C PRO A 112 -13.25 1.21 -4.60
N SER A 113 -14.25 1.02 -5.46
CA SER A 113 -15.05 -0.20 -5.50
C SER A 113 -14.63 -1.19 -6.57
N SER A 114 -13.84 -0.79 -7.57
CA SER A 114 -13.53 -1.57 -8.77
C SER A 114 -14.76 -1.99 -9.61
N GLN A 115 -15.95 -1.45 -9.32
CA GLN A 115 -17.23 -1.84 -9.94
C GLN A 115 -17.53 -0.99 -11.17
N THR A 116 -16.67 -1.10 -12.20
CA THR A 116 -16.84 -0.45 -13.50
C THR A 116 -16.29 -1.35 -14.61
N PHE A 117 -16.45 -0.93 -15.87
CA PHE A 117 -15.95 -1.66 -17.03
C PHE A 117 -14.42 -1.68 -17.07
N LEU A 118 -13.85 -2.79 -17.58
CA LEU A 118 -12.40 -2.93 -17.68
C LEU A 118 -11.76 -1.81 -18.52
N GLU A 119 -12.39 -1.46 -19.65
CA GLU A 119 -11.92 -0.41 -20.55
C GLU A 119 -11.85 0.97 -19.86
N VAL A 120 -12.76 1.23 -18.91
CA VAL A 120 -12.72 2.46 -18.10
C VAL A 120 -11.54 2.42 -17.12
N LYS A 121 -11.28 1.28 -16.50
CA LYS A 121 -10.12 1.10 -15.60
C LYS A 121 -8.79 1.26 -16.35
N MET A 122 -8.69 0.68 -17.55
CA MET A 122 -7.53 0.83 -18.44
C MET A 122 -7.28 2.30 -18.76
N LEU A 123 -8.30 3.00 -19.22
CA LEU A 123 -8.19 4.42 -19.57
C LEU A 123 -7.78 5.27 -18.34
N GLU A 124 -8.33 4.97 -17.15
CA GLU A 124 -7.99 5.69 -15.93
C GLU A 124 -6.52 5.50 -15.55
N VAL A 125 -5.99 4.27 -15.65
CA VAL A 125 -4.57 3.97 -15.42
C VAL A 125 -3.69 4.67 -16.45
N ALA A 126 -3.99 4.51 -17.75
CA ALA A 126 -3.23 5.14 -18.84
C ALA A 126 -3.17 6.66 -18.66
N MET A 127 -4.29 7.31 -18.35
CA MET A 127 -4.33 8.77 -18.11
C MET A 127 -3.53 9.18 -16.87
N ALA A 128 -3.55 8.38 -15.79
CA ALA A 128 -2.74 8.67 -14.62
C ALA A 128 -1.24 8.62 -14.93
N ILE A 129 -0.80 7.64 -15.72
CA ILE A 129 0.60 7.51 -16.17
C ILE A 129 0.97 8.67 -17.11
N GLU A 130 0.13 8.96 -18.10
CA GLU A 130 0.36 10.07 -19.05
C GLU A 130 0.50 11.42 -18.33
N ASN A 131 -0.24 11.63 -17.24
CA ASN A 131 -0.15 12.82 -16.40
C ASN A 131 1.06 12.81 -15.43
N GLY A 132 1.87 11.75 -15.42
CA GLY A 132 3.13 11.69 -14.67
C GLY A 132 3.08 10.90 -13.36
N ALA A 133 2.12 9.98 -13.17
CA ALA A 133 2.14 9.07 -12.03
C ALA A 133 3.30 8.06 -12.15
N ASP A 134 4.14 7.96 -11.13
CA ASP A 134 5.20 6.95 -11.02
C ASP A 134 4.66 5.60 -10.53
N GLU A 135 3.53 5.63 -9.84
CA GLU A 135 2.93 4.50 -9.15
C GLU A 135 1.40 4.57 -9.25
N VAL A 136 0.74 3.43 -9.42
CA VAL A 136 -0.73 3.34 -9.43
C VAL A 136 -1.22 2.31 -8.41
N ASP A 137 -2.18 2.73 -7.58
CA ASP A 137 -2.88 1.88 -6.63
C ASP A 137 -4.24 1.49 -7.21
N VAL A 138 -4.35 0.28 -7.78
CA VAL A 138 -5.59 -0.22 -8.40
C VAL A 138 -6.36 -1.14 -7.46
N VAL A 139 -7.69 -1.18 -7.59
CA VAL A 139 -8.53 -2.00 -6.72
C VAL A 139 -8.88 -3.32 -7.38
N LEU A 140 -8.61 -4.42 -6.69
CA LEU A 140 -9.07 -5.76 -7.07
C LEU A 140 -10.60 -5.81 -7.11
N ASN A 141 -11.16 -6.54 -8.07
CA ASN A 141 -12.60 -6.84 -8.06
C ASN A 141 -12.93 -7.90 -7.00
N VAL A 142 -13.27 -7.43 -5.80
CA VAL A 142 -13.57 -8.29 -4.63
C VAL A 142 -14.69 -9.27 -4.93
N GLY A 143 -15.72 -8.85 -5.66
CA GLY A 143 -16.86 -9.72 -6.02
C GLY A 143 -16.43 -10.95 -6.81
N LYS A 144 -15.46 -10.81 -7.71
CA LYS A 144 -14.89 -11.93 -8.47
C LYS A 144 -14.13 -12.91 -7.58
N ILE A 145 -13.38 -12.41 -6.60
CA ILE A 145 -12.69 -13.27 -5.63
C ILE A 145 -13.69 -14.07 -4.79
N LEU A 146 -14.70 -13.39 -4.25
CA LEU A 146 -15.72 -14.05 -3.42
C LEU A 146 -16.59 -15.05 -4.18
N SER A 147 -16.66 -14.95 -5.51
CA SER A 147 -17.31 -15.92 -6.38
C SER A 147 -16.34 -16.94 -7.01
N GLU A 148 -15.08 -16.96 -6.56
CA GLU A 148 -14.01 -17.83 -7.07
C GLU A 148 -13.72 -17.68 -8.58
N ALA A 149 -14.10 -16.55 -9.17
CA ALA A 149 -13.79 -16.20 -10.56
C ALA A 149 -12.35 -15.65 -10.68
N TYR A 150 -11.38 -16.46 -10.23
CA TYR A 150 -9.97 -16.02 -10.10
C TYR A 150 -9.35 -15.66 -11.45
N ASP A 151 -9.63 -16.41 -12.52
CA ASP A 151 -9.09 -16.11 -13.85
C ASP A 151 -9.58 -14.76 -14.38
N GLU A 152 -10.84 -14.42 -14.13
CA GLU A 152 -11.38 -13.12 -14.53
C GLU A 152 -10.82 -11.98 -13.69
N ALA A 153 -10.64 -12.20 -12.37
CA ALA A 153 -10.05 -11.19 -11.48
C ALA A 153 -8.58 -10.94 -11.81
N ALA A 154 -7.84 -12.00 -12.12
CA ALA A 154 -6.44 -11.92 -12.51
C ALA A 154 -6.26 -11.23 -13.86
N ASN A 155 -7.10 -11.57 -14.85
CA ASN A 155 -7.05 -10.92 -16.16
C ASN A 155 -7.23 -9.40 -16.08
N GLU A 156 -8.10 -8.91 -15.17
CA GLU A 156 -8.20 -7.45 -14.97
C GLU A 156 -6.87 -6.86 -14.49
N ILE A 157 -6.16 -7.53 -13.58
CA ILE A 157 -4.87 -7.04 -13.06
C ILE A 157 -3.78 -7.14 -14.14
N GLU A 158 -3.73 -8.24 -14.91
CA GLU A 158 -2.78 -8.42 -16.01
C GLU A 158 -2.91 -7.28 -17.02
N VAL A 159 -4.14 -6.96 -17.43
CA VAL A 159 -4.42 -5.87 -18.36
C VAL A 159 -4.02 -4.51 -17.75
N LEU A 160 -4.33 -4.27 -16.47
CA LEU A 160 -3.91 -3.02 -15.81
C LEU A 160 -2.40 -2.94 -15.59
N ARG A 161 -1.69 -4.09 -15.48
CA ARG A 161 -0.23 -4.12 -15.47
C ARG A 161 0.34 -3.67 -16.82
N GLU A 162 -0.25 -4.12 -17.92
CA GLU A 162 0.15 -3.68 -19.26
C GLU A 162 -0.03 -2.17 -19.44
N GLU A 163 -1.16 -1.62 -19.00
CA GLU A 163 -1.42 -0.17 -19.08
C GLU A 163 -0.53 0.67 -18.14
N ALA A 164 -0.09 0.11 -17.02
CA ALA A 164 0.79 0.80 -16.10
C ALA A 164 2.26 0.82 -16.57
N GLU A 165 2.60 0.12 -17.65
CA GLU A 165 3.95 0.09 -18.26
C GLU A 165 5.06 -0.18 -17.21
N GLU A 166 5.99 0.76 -17.05
CA GLU A 166 7.10 0.68 -16.09
C GLU A 166 6.74 1.24 -14.69
N ALA A 167 5.56 1.82 -14.53
CA ALA A 167 5.14 2.36 -13.24
C ALA A 167 4.88 1.24 -12.23
N THR A 168 5.09 1.54 -10.95
CA THR A 168 4.84 0.59 -9.87
C THR A 168 3.33 0.32 -9.72
N LEU A 169 2.92 -0.93 -9.93
CA LEU A 169 1.54 -1.36 -9.77
C LEU A 169 1.31 -1.90 -8.35
N LYS A 170 0.45 -1.22 -7.57
CA LYS A 170 0.05 -1.69 -6.24
C LYS A 170 -1.41 -2.13 -6.28
N VAL A 171 -1.67 -3.41 -5.97
CA VAL A 171 -3.02 -3.97 -6.01
C VAL A 171 -3.64 -3.96 -4.61
N ILE A 172 -4.73 -3.21 -4.47
CA ILE A 172 -5.55 -3.16 -3.24
C ILE A 172 -6.45 -4.38 -3.23
N ILE A 173 -6.23 -5.29 -2.29
CA ILE A 173 -7.04 -6.51 -2.16
C ILE A 173 -8.32 -6.31 -1.35
N GLU A 174 -8.49 -5.17 -0.68
CA GLU A 174 -9.62 -4.82 0.19
C GLU A 174 -9.90 -5.90 1.25
N SER A 175 -8.90 -6.15 2.07
CA SER A 175 -8.86 -7.25 3.04
C SER A 175 -10.06 -7.30 3.98
N GLY A 176 -10.61 -6.13 4.37
CA GLY A 176 -11.82 -6.05 5.19
C GLY A 176 -13.06 -6.64 4.54
N ALA A 177 -13.19 -6.54 3.23
CA ALA A 177 -14.30 -7.14 2.48
C ALA A 177 -14.09 -8.64 2.21
N LEU A 178 -12.83 -9.10 2.08
CA LEU A 178 -12.49 -10.52 1.91
C LEU A 178 -12.69 -11.34 3.19
N ALA A 179 -12.54 -10.73 4.34
CA ALA A 179 -12.89 -11.19 5.69
C ALA A 179 -12.14 -12.43 6.22
N THR A 180 -11.83 -13.44 5.39
CA THR A 180 -11.19 -14.69 5.84
C THR A 180 -9.71 -14.76 5.46
N CYS A 181 -8.89 -15.48 6.27
CA CYS A 181 -7.48 -15.70 5.96
C CYS A 181 -7.31 -16.34 4.58
N ASP A 182 -8.16 -17.31 4.21
CA ASP A 182 -8.09 -18.00 2.93
C ASP A 182 -8.33 -17.06 1.74
N ASN A 183 -9.38 -16.22 1.80
CA ASN A 183 -9.67 -15.24 0.74
C ASN A 183 -8.57 -14.20 0.61
N ILE A 184 -8.06 -13.66 1.74
CA ILE A 184 -6.96 -12.68 1.75
C ILE A 184 -5.68 -13.30 1.16
N TYR A 185 -5.36 -14.52 1.55
CA TYR A 185 -4.18 -15.24 1.08
C TYR A 185 -4.24 -15.51 -0.42
N LYS A 186 -5.37 -16.07 -0.90
CA LYS A 186 -5.58 -16.37 -2.32
C LYS A 186 -5.60 -15.11 -3.19
N ALA A 187 -6.28 -14.06 -2.75
CA ALA A 187 -6.29 -12.77 -3.44
C ALA A 187 -4.88 -12.16 -3.54
N SER A 188 -4.09 -12.28 -2.46
CA SER A 188 -2.70 -11.81 -2.43
C SER A 188 -1.82 -12.58 -3.43
N LEU A 189 -1.87 -13.91 -3.42
CA LEU A 189 -1.11 -14.75 -4.35
C LEU A 189 -1.51 -14.49 -5.81
N MET A 190 -2.81 -14.40 -6.07
CA MET A 190 -3.33 -14.13 -7.42
C MET A 190 -2.86 -12.76 -7.91
N ALA A 191 -2.98 -11.70 -7.11
CA ALA A 191 -2.55 -10.36 -7.48
C ALA A 191 -1.04 -10.31 -7.81
N MET A 192 -0.21 -10.99 -7.00
CA MET A 192 1.22 -11.10 -7.27
C MET A 192 1.54 -11.86 -8.55
N ALA A 193 0.85 -12.98 -8.79
CA ALA A 193 1.02 -13.76 -10.00
C ALA A 193 0.55 -13.03 -11.26
N ALA A 194 -0.47 -12.16 -11.14
CA ALA A 194 -0.98 -11.30 -12.21
C ALA A 194 -0.12 -10.03 -12.45
N GLY A 195 0.99 -9.86 -11.73
CA GLY A 195 1.97 -8.81 -12.03
C GLY A 195 2.05 -7.66 -11.03
N ALA A 196 1.35 -7.71 -9.90
CA ALA A 196 1.46 -6.69 -8.87
C ALA A 196 2.88 -6.54 -8.33
N ASP A 197 3.39 -5.32 -8.21
CA ASP A 197 4.68 -5.01 -7.56
C ASP A 197 4.50 -4.84 -6.05
N PHE A 198 3.31 -4.44 -5.63
CA PHE A 198 2.87 -4.40 -4.23
C PHE A 198 1.47 -4.99 -4.10
N ILE A 199 1.20 -5.59 -2.95
CA ILE A 199 -0.16 -5.81 -2.49
C ILE A 199 -0.48 -4.84 -1.36
N LYS A 200 -1.66 -4.21 -1.41
CA LYS A 200 -2.11 -3.20 -0.46
C LYS A 200 -3.35 -3.70 0.29
N THR A 201 -3.42 -3.47 1.59
CA THR A 201 -4.51 -3.99 2.42
C THR A 201 -5.87 -3.47 1.99
N SER A 202 -6.03 -2.16 1.83
CA SER A 202 -7.36 -1.54 1.77
C SER A 202 -7.37 -0.20 1.04
N THR A 203 -8.57 0.21 0.61
CA THR A 203 -8.83 1.56 0.08
C THR A 203 -8.91 2.62 1.19
N GLY A 204 -9.25 2.22 2.41
CA GLY A 204 -9.60 3.14 3.51
C GLY A 204 -10.98 3.79 3.33
N LYS A 205 -11.83 3.26 2.44
CA LYS A 205 -13.17 3.78 2.11
C LYS A 205 -14.31 2.85 2.56
N ILE A 206 -13.98 1.75 3.23
CA ILE A 206 -14.93 0.87 3.92
C ILE A 206 -14.63 0.85 5.42
N ASP A 207 -15.59 0.37 6.23
CA ASP A 207 -15.49 0.40 7.68
C ASP A 207 -14.28 -0.36 8.24
N VAL A 208 -14.02 -1.56 7.70
CA VAL A 208 -12.85 -2.36 8.08
C VAL A 208 -11.74 -2.15 7.06
N ALA A 209 -10.71 -1.41 7.46
CA ALA A 209 -9.54 -1.14 6.63
C ALA A 209 -8.37 -2.10 6.98
N ALA A 210 -7.15 -1.58 7.18
CA ALA A 210 -6.02 -2.42 7.57
C ALA A 210 -6.21 -3.01 8.96
N THR A 211 -5.93 -4.31 9.10
CA THR A 211 -5.83 -4.99 10.40
C THR A 211 -4.48 -5.71 10.52
N PRO A 212 -3.94 -5.88 11.74
CA PRO A 212 -2.73 -6.67 11.96
C PRO A 212 -2.85 -8.10 11.44
N GLU A 213 -4.03 -8.72 11.59
CA GLU A 213 -4.32 -10.07 11.13
C GLU A 213 -4.21 -10.17 9.61
N ALA A 214 -4.83 -9.23 8.88
CA ALA A 214 -4.73 -9.18 7.41
C ALA A 214 -3.28 -8.95 6.97
N ALA A 215 -2.53 -8.09 7.65
CA ALA A 215 -1.12 -7.85 7.35
C ALA A 215 -0.27 -9.12 7.52
N VAL A 216 -0.49 -9.89 8.59
CA VAL A 216 0.19 -11.18 8.80
C VAL A 216 -0.11 -12.13 7.65
N VAL A 217 -1.39 -12.31 7.28
CA VAL A 217 -1.78 -13.20 6.17
C VAL A 217 -1.14 -12.78 4.85
N MET A 218 -1.16 -11.47 4.53
CA MET A 218 -0.58 -10.93 3.31
C MET A 218 0.95 -11.10 3.28
N CYS A 219 1.63 -10.87 4.39
CA CYS A 219 3.07 -11.10 4.50
C CYS A 219 3.42 -12.59 4.35
N HIS A 220 2.60 -13.51 4.88
CA HIS A 220 2.76 -14.94 4.63
C HIS A 220 2.59 -15.29 3.14
N ALA A 221 1.64 -14.66 2.44
CA ALA A 221 1.48 -14.84 1.00
C ALA A 221 2.69 -14.33 0.22
N ILE A 222 3.22 -13.15 0.57
CA ILE A 222 4.45 -12.58 -0.04
C ILE A 222 5.63 -13.53 0.16
N ARG A 223 5.82 -14.07 1.36
CA ARG A 223 6.90 -15.01 1.64
C ARG A 223 6.77 -16.29 0.81
N ALA A 224 5.58 -16.90 0.78
CA ALA A 224 5.33 -18.11 -0.01
C ALA A 224 5.55 -17.87 -1.51
N TYR A 225 5.13 -16.71 -2.01
CA TYR A 225 5.36 -16.32 -3.39
C TYR A 225 6.85 -16.14 -3.70
N TYR A 226 7.58 -15.44 -2.82
CA TYR A 226 9.02 -15.24 -2.96
C TYR A 226 9.80 -16.56 -2.90
N GLU A 227 9.50 -17.43 -1.96
CA GLU A 227 10.15 -18.75 -1.84
C GLU A 227 9.97 -19.60 -3.11
N LYS A 228 8.82 -19.48 -3.78
CA LYS A 228 8.52 -20.22 -5.00
C LYS A 228 9.10 -19.61 -6.27
N THR A 229 9.07 -18.28 -6.38
CA THR A 229 9.37 -17.58 -7.65
C THR A 229 10.69 -16.82 -7.65
N GLY A 230 11.25 -16.51 -6.48
CA GLY A 230 12.40 -15.63 -6.30
C GLY A 230 12.06 -14.13 -6.51
N ARG A 231 10.79 -13.77 -6.84
CA ARG A 231 10.37 -12.38 -7.06
C ARG A 231 9.93 -11.76 -5.73
N LYS A 232 10.57 -10.65 -5.35
CA LYS A 232 10.13 -9.84 -4.21
C LYS A 232 8.95 -8.96 -4.62
N VAL A 233 7.89 -8.98 -3.81
CA VAL A 233 6.72 -8.11 -3.93
C VAL A 233 6.59 -7.31 -2.65
N GLY A 234 6.24 -6.03 -2.74
CA GLY A 234 6.12 -5.14 -1.61
C GLY A 234 4.79 -5.32 -0.87
N PHE A 235 4.78 -4.87 0.39
CA PHE A 235 3.59 -4.79 1.24
C PHE A 235 3.25 -3.34 1.52
N LYS A 236 1.99 -2.95 1.31
CA LYS A 236 1.47 -1.63 1.70
C LYS A 236 0.30 -1.81 2.65
N THR A 237 0.42 -1.24 3.85
CA THR A 237 -0.72 -1.11 4.77
C THR A 237 -1.39 0.25 4.58
N ALA A 238 -2.73 0.32 4.64
CA ALA A 238 -3.46 1.57 4.48
C ALA A 238 -4.83 1.56 5.17
N GLY A 239 -5.20 2.72 5.70
CA GLY A 239 -6.49 2.94 6.37
C GLY A 239 -6.45 2.66 7.88
N GLY A 240 -6.78 3.68 8.66
CA GLY A 240 -6.87 3.57 10.12
C GLY A 240 -5.56 3.75 10.89
N ILE A 241 -4.42 3.85 10.25
CA ILE A 241 -3.10 3.97 10.87
C ILE A 241 -2.85 5.44 11.21
N ARG A 242 -2.80 5.77 12.49
CA ARG A 242 -2.74 7.16 12.96
C ARG A 242 -1.59 7.47 13.88
N SER A 243 -1.21 6.55 14.77
CA SER A 243 -0.14 6.75 15.75
C SER A 243 1.19 6.15 15.30
N ALA A 244 2.29 6.62 15.88
CA ALA A 244 3.60 6.01 15.68
C ALA A 244 3.59 4.53 16.12
N ALA A 245 2.86 4.17 17.17
CA ALA A 245 2.73 2.80 17.63
C ALA A 245 2.01 1.90 16.61
N ASP A 246 0.96 2.43 15.94
CA ASP A 246 0.29 1.68 14.85
C ASP A 246 1.27 1.39 13.71
N ALA A 247 2.04 2.40 13.27
CA ALA A 247 3.03 2.23 12.20
C ALA A 247 4.13 1.23 12.58
N VAL A 248 4.64 1.30 13.81
CA VAL A 248 5.65 0.39 14.35
C VAL A 248 5.12 -1.05 14.45
N LEU A 249 3.83 -1.25 14.73
CA LEU A 249 3.23 -2.59 14.73
C LEU A 249 3.30 -3.22 13.33
N TYR A 250 2.92 -2.49 12.27
CA TYR A 250 3.02 -3.01 10.89
C TYR A 250 4.48 -3.20 10.45
N TYR A 251 5.38 -2.30 10.83
CA TYR A 251 6.82 -2.48 10.65
C TYR A 251 7.30 -3.79 11.29
N THR A 252 6.91 -4.04 12.54
CA THR A 252 7.30 -5.24 13.29
C THR A 252 6.72 -6.53 12.66
N ILE A 253 5.48 -6.48 12.15
CA ILE A 253 4.89 -7.61 11.40
C ILE A 253 5.73 -7.93 10.16
N VAL A 254 6.09 -6.92 9.37
CA VAL A 254 6.93 -7.10 8.18
C VAL A 254 8.31 -7.64 8.56
N GLU A 255 8.96 -7.06 9.58
CA GLU A 255 10.26 -7.50 10.07
C GLU A 255 10.26 -8.99 10.47
N GLN A 256 9.28 -9.40 11.28
CA GLN A 256 9.21 -10.76 11.80
C GLN A 256 8.78 -11.78 10.76
N THR A 257 8.00 -11.38 9.75
CA THR A 257 7.47 -12.29 8.74
C THR A 257 8.37 -12.36 7.50
N LEU A 258 8.84 -11.23 7.02
CA LEU A 258 9.55 -11.11 5.73
C LEU A 258 11.06 -10.85 5.90
N GLY A 259 11.46 -10.28 7.03
CA GLY A 259 12.85 -9.91 7.29
C GLY A 259 13.15 -8.42 7.01
N ALA A 260 14.31 -7.98 7.52
CA ALA A 260 14.73 -6.59 7.43
C ALA A 260 14.92 -6.08 5.99
N GLU A 261 15.19 -6.97 5.04
CA GLU A 261 15.36 -6.63 3.64
C GLU A 261 14.05 -6.17 2.96
N TRP A 262 12.89 -6.32 3.59
CA TRP A 262 11.63 -5.72 3.13
C TRP A 262 11.37 -4.33 3.70
N LEU A 263 12.11 -3.90 4.71
CA LEU A 263 11.87 -2.63 5.41
C LEU A 263 12.50 -1.43 4.69
N THR A 264 12.29 -1.36 3.40
CA THR A 264 12.70 -0.23 2.55
C THR A 264 11.49 0.35 1.81
N PRO A 265 11.50 1.63 1.41
CA PRO A 265 10.37 2.22 0.67
C PRO A 265 10.03 1.50 -0.64
N GLU A 266 10.94 0.71 -1.20
CA GLU A 266 10.74 -0.10 -2.40
C GLU A 266 9.92 -1.37 -2.13
N LEU A 267 9.79 -1.81 -0.85
CA LEU A 267 9.10 -3.05 -0.50
C LEU A 267 8.14 -2.91 0.70
N PHE A 268 8.16 -1.77 1.39
CA PHE A 268 7.24 -1.49 2.51
C PHE A 268 6.70 -0.06 2.41
N ARG A 269 5.38 0.08 2.46
CA ARG A 269 4.71 1.38 2.43
C ARG A 269 3.59 1.45 3.46
N ILE A 270 3.29 2.66 3.88
CA ILE A 270 2.19 3.00 4.80
C ILE A 270 1.35 4.10 4.16
N GLY A 271 0.15 3.78 3.72
CA GLY A 271 -0.79 4.78 3.18
C GLY A 271 -1.49 5.53 4.31
N ALA A 272 -1.13 6.78 4.51
CA ALA A 272 -1.68 7.59 5.59
C ALA A 272 -1.60 9.10 5.32
N SER A 273 -2.38 9.89 6.08
CA SER A 273 -2.34 11.36 6.09
C SER A 273 -1.78 11.90 7.40
N ALA A 274 -2.56 11.85 8.48
CA ALA A 274 -2.18 12.42 9.78
C ALA A 274 -0.98 11.72 10.45
N LEU A 275 -0.67 10.49 10.08
CA LEU A 275 0.44 9.71 10.63
C LEU A 275 1.78 10.42 10.47
N ALA A 276 2.02 11.08 9.33
CA ALA A 276 3.29 11.77 9.06
C ALA A 276 3.61 12.82 10.14
N ASN A 277 2.61 13.61 10.54
CA ASN A 277 2.76 14.56 11.63
C ASN A 277 3.01 13.89 12.99
N ASN A 278 2.35 12.77 13.25
CA ASN A 278 2.49 12.06 14.53
C ASN A 278 3.86 11.36 14.65
N ILE A 279 4.37 10.79 13.56
CA ILE A 279 5.72 10.23 13.54
C ILE A 279 6.77 11.35 13.65
N LEU A 280 6.62 12.44 12.91
CA LEU A 280 7.52 13.59 13.00
C LEU A 280 7.56 14.15 14.42
N SER A 281 6.39 14.27 15.08
CA SER A 281 6.29 14.68 16.47
C SER A 281 7.01 13.72 17.43
N ALA A 282 6.95 12.43 17.19
CA ALA A 282 7.67 11.44 17.98
C ALA A 282 9.19 11.55 17.81
N ILE A 283 9.66 11.77 16.57
CA ILE A 283 11.09 11.96 16.27
C ILE A 283 11.64 13.23 16.96
N GLU A 284 10.92 14.34 16.84
CA GLU A 284 11.36 15.65 17.32
C GLU A 284 11.05 15.88 18.82
N GLY A 285 10.27 14.99 19.46
CA GLY A 285 9.91 15.09 20.87
C GLY A 285 8.96 16.25 21.23
N THR A 286 8.28 16.82 20.23
CA THR A 286 7.33 17.93 20.38
C THR A 286 6.19 17.81 19.36
N GLU A 287 5.01 18.36 19.69
CA GLU A 287 3.87 18.34 18.74
C GLU A 287 4.19 19.18 17.50
N ILE A 288 4.08 18.54 16.32
CA ILE A 288 4.31 19.15 15.01
C ILE A 288 3.10 18.90 14.12
N LYS A 289 2.67 19.95 13.43
CA LYS A 289 1.64 19.95 12.40
C LYS A 289 2.25 20.55 11.13
N TYR A 290 2.93 19.71 10.37
CA TYR A 290 3.68 20.15 9.20
C TYR A 290 2.97 19.81 7.89
N PHE A 291 2.58 18.53 7.72
CA PHE A 291 1.86 18.00 6.55
C PHE A 291 0.38 18.33 6.58
#